data_8dfbc3171f06f72ea317e2db11b57063
#
_entry.id   8dfbc3171f06f72ea317e2db11b57063
#
_cell.length_a   1.000
_cell.length_b   1.000
_cell.length_c   1.000
_cell.angle_alpha   90.00
_cell.angle_beta   90.00
_cell.angle_gamma   90.00
#
_symmetry.space_group_name_H-M   'P 1'
#
loop_
_entity.id
_entity.type
_entity.pdbx_description
1 polymer ?
#
loop_
_entity_poly.entity_id
_entity_poly.type
_entity_poly.pdbx_seq_one_letter_code
_entity_poly.pdbx_strand_id
1 'polypeptide(L)'
;KSWYMCCFQLPRLPEWLLKRSAFEPLVDAMREKANPGTFDEERLRRYRAAWSRPGALTAMLNWYRALRHYEAPPLESVRAPTRIVWGDHDQALVPEMASASLEYCEEGDLRRYDDATHWLTHEHPGRVRAALLEHLEA
;
A
#
# COMPACT_ATOMS: atom_id res chain seq x y z
N LYS A 1 7.29 5.39 12.91
CA LYS A 1 6.68 4.20 12.28
C LYS A 1 7.55 3.60 11.15
N SER A 2 8.42 4.35 10.48
CA SER A 2 9.09 3.95 9.21
C SER A 2 10.58 3.58 9.35
N TRP A 3 11.04 3.13 10.51
CA TRP A 3 12.45 2.78 10.76
C TRP A 3 13.01 1.72 9.79
N TYR A 4 12.17 0.79 9.34
CA TYR A 4 12.55 -0.25 8.36
C TYR A 4 13.01 0.34 7.02
N MET A 5 12.57 1.54 6.65
CA MET A 5 12.99 2.22 5.43
C MET A 5 14.50 2.52 5.45
N CYS A 6 15.09 2.77 6.64
CA CYS A 6 16.54 2.93 6.78
C CYS A 6 17.26 1.60 6.49
N CYS A 7 16.73 0.48 6.98
CA CYS A 7 17.28 -0.85 6.69
C CYS A 7 17.25 -1.16 5.19
N PHE A 8 16.20 -0.75 4.49
CA PHE A 8 16.07 -0.97 3.04
C PHE A 8 17.08 -0.20 2.20
N GLN A 9 17.72 0.84 2.75
CA GLN A 9 18.80 1.56 2.05
C GLN A 9 20.08 0.72 1.91
N LEU A 10 20.27 -0.30 2.73
CA LEU A 10 21.44 -1.16 2.65
C LEU A 10 21.41 -1.99 1.36
N PRO A 11 22.54 -2.08 0.62
CA PRO A 11 22.58 -2.88 -0.60
C PRO A 11 22.60 -4.38 -0.27
N ARG A 12 21.76 -5.16 -0.94
CA ARG A 12 21.71 -6.63 -0.92
C ARG A 12 21.36 -7.28 0.43
N LEU A 13 21.59 -6.62 1.56
CA LEU A 13 21.34 -7.20 2.90
C LEU A 13 19.84 -7.45 3.15
N PRO A 14 18.94 -6.50 2.89
CA PRO A 14 17.50 -6.72 3.07
C PRO A 14 16.98 -7.85 2.18
N GLU A 15 17.41 -7.91 0.92
CA GLU A 15 17.02 -8.97 -0.02
C GLU A 15 17.47 -10.35 0.48
N TRP A 16 18.69 -10.44 1.00
CA TRP A 16 19.24 -11.69 1.53
C TRP A 16 18.48 -12.15 2.78
N LEU A 17 18.23 -11.23 3.73
CA LEU A 17 17.49 -11.52 4.96
C LEU A 17 16.06 -12.01 4.64
N LEU A 18 15.34 -11.31 3.78
CA LEU A 18 13.97 -11.66 3.41
C LEU A 18 13.90 -13.03 2.71
N LYS A 19 14.85 -13.32 1.81
CA LYS A 19 14.92 -14.65 1.14
C LYS A 19 15.25 -15.77 2.11
N ARG A 20 16.22 -15.54 3.01
CA ARG A 20 16.63 -16.55 3.98
C ARG A 20 15.52 -16.97 4.94
N SER A 21 14.66 -16.05 5.31
CA SER A 21 13.51 -16.29 6.18
C SER A 21 12.24 -16.72 5.45
N ALA A 22 12.33 -17.15 4.17
CA ALA A 22 11.17 -17.49 3.35
C ALA A 22 10.09 -16.39 3.31
N PHE A 23 10.52 -15.13 3.38
CA PHE A 23 9.67 -13.92 3.38
C PHE A 23 8.77 -13.75 4.60
N GLU A 24 9.00 -14.49 5.68
CA GLU A 24 8.17 -14.39 6.90
C GLU A 24 8.01 -12.95 7.42
N PRO A 25 9.04 -12.08 7.45
CA PRO A 25 8.84 -10.70 7.91
C PRO A 25 7.84 -9.91 7.06
N LEU A 26 7.71 -10.22 5.77
CA LEU A 26 6.71 -9.58 4.91
C LEU A 26 5.32 -10.14 5.18
N VAL A 27 5.22 -11.46 5.39
CA VAL A 27 3.97 -12.13 5.74
C VAL A 27 3.42 -11.62 7.07
N ASP A 28 4.28 -11.55 8.08
CA ASP A 28 3.91 -11.04 9.42
C ASP A 28 3.41 -9.59 9.33
N ALA A 29 4.13 -8.73 8.61
CA ALA A 29 3.70 -7.35 8.40
C ALA A 29 2.36 -7.21 7.66
N MET A 30 2.03 -8.14 6.77
CA MET A 30 0.71 -8.18 6.11
C MET A 30 -0.38 -8.62 7.09
N ARG A 31 -0.13 -9.70 7.85
CA ARG A 31 -1.11 -10.25 8.80
C ARG A 31 -1.37 -9.31 9.97
N GLU A 32 -0.33 -8.71 10.54
CA GLU A 32 -0.45 -7.77 11.67
C GLU A 32 -1.25 -6.52 11.35
N LYS A 33 -1.21 -6.08 10.08
CA LYS A 33 -1.84 -4.82 9.64
C LYS A 33 -3.16 -5.01 8.92
N ALA A 34 -3.63 -6.23 8.79
CA ALA A 34 -4.88 -6.56 8.14
C ALA A 34 -5.93 -7.03 9.15
N ASN A 35 -7.19 -6.94 8.78
CA ASN A 35 -8.25 -7.59 9.52
C ASN A 35 -8.05 -9.12 9.56
N PRO A 36 -8.43 -9.80 10.66
CA PRO A 36 -8.30 -11.25 10.76
C PRO A 36 -8.95 -11.97 9.57
N GLY A 37 -8.23 -12.94 9.01
CA GLY A 37 -8.73 -13.74 7.88
C GLY A 37 -8.53 -13.12 6.48
N THR A 38 -8.03 -11.89 6.38
CA THR A 38 -7.76 -11.23 5.09
C THR A 38 -6.76 -12.00 4.24
N PHE A 39 -5.70 -12.53 4.86
CA PHE A 39 -4.65 -13.26 4.18
C PHE A 39 -4.64 -14.74 4.61
N ASP A 40 -5.32 -15.57 3.82
CA ASP A 40 -5.24 -17.03 3.92
C ASP A 40 -3.92 -17.58 3.34
N GLU A 41 -3.63 -18.85 3.59
CA GLU A 41 -2.39 -19.49 3.12
C GLU A 41 -2.27 -19.53 1.59
N GLU A 42 -3.39 -19.57 0.87
CA GLU A 42 -3.36 -19.55 -0.58
C GLU A 42 -2.93 -18.19 -1.12
N ARG A 43 -3.47 -17.10 -0.58
CA ARG A 43 -3.07 -15.74 -0.92
C ARG A 43 -1.60 -15.50 -0.59
N LEU A 44 -1.16 -15.88 0.60
CA LEU A 44 0.23 -15.74 1.02
C LEU A 44 1.19 -16.56 0.15
N ARG A 45 0.81 -17.75 -0.28
CA ARG A 45 1.59 -18.54 -1.23
C ARG A 45 1.78 -17.81 -2.57
N ARG A 46 0.74 -17.15 -3.08
CA ARG A 46 0.84 -16.33 -4.30
C ARG A 46 1.79 -15.15 -4.12
N TYR A 47 1.76 -14.47 -2.96
CA TYR A 47 2.70 -13.41 -2.65
C TYR A 47 4.14 -13.92 -2.57
N ARG A 48 4.40 -15.02 -1.84
CA ARG A 48 5.72 -15.64 -1.79
C ARG A 48 6.24 -16.04 -3.17
N ALA A 49 5.38 -16.59 -4.02
CA ALA A 49 5.73 -16.91 -5.41
C ALA A 49 6.11 -15.67 -6.22
N ALA A 50 5.38 -14.56 -6.06
CA ALA A 50 5.69 -13.30 -6.71
C ALA A 50 7.03 -12.71 -6.24
N TRP A 51 7.27 -12.69 -4.92
CA TRP A 51 8.52 -12.18 -4.32
C TRP A 51 9.74 -13.05 -4.67
N SER A 52 9.53 -14.34 -4.95
CA SER A 52 10.59 -15.26 -5.34
C SER A 52 11.11 -15.06 -6.76
N ARG A 53 10.40 -14.30 -7.60
CA ARG A 53 10.83 -14.04 -8.98
C ARG A 53 12.17 -13.30 -9.00
N PRO A 54 13.04 -13.58 -9.98
CA PRO A 54 14.31 -12.86 -10.13
C PRO A 54 14.08 -11.34 -10.17
N GLY A 55 14.80 -10.60 -9.33
CA GLY A 55 14.71 -9.14 -9.28
C GLY A 55 13.50 -8.55 -8.53
N ALA A 56 12.44 -9.31 -8.22
CA ALA A 56 11.23 -8.80 -7.62
C ALA A 56 11.46 -8.05 -6.30
N LEU A 57 12.19 -8.64 -5.34
CA LEU A 57 12.51 -7.98 -4.08
C LEU A 57 13.32 -6.71 -4.28
N THR A 58 14.33 -6.74 -5.15
CA THR A 58 15.14 -5.56 -5.43
C THR A 58 14.29 -4.43 -6.03
N ALA A 59 13.39 -4.76 -6.95
CA ALA A 59 12.46 -3.78 -7.50
C ALA A 59 11.55 -3.17 -6.43
N MET A 60 10.96 -4.00 -5.55
CA MET A 60 10.14 -3.53 -4.43
C MET A 60 10.93 -2.62 -3.47
N LEU A 61 12.14 -3.01 -3.10
CA LEU A 61 12.98 -2.22 -2.19
C LEU A 61 13.47 -0.93 -2.83
N ASN A 62 13.64 -0.90 -4.15
CA ASN A 62 14.06 0.30 -4.88
C ASN A 62 13.03 1.43 -4.80
N TRP A 63 11.74 1.16 -4.59
CA TRP A 63 10.75 2.18 -4.26
C TRP A 63 11.18 2.99 -3.04
N TYR A 64 11.59 2.32 -1.96
CA TYR A 64 12.04 2.97 -0.73
C TYR A 64 13.41 3.61 -0.90
N ARG A 65 14.31 3.03 -1.71
CA ARG A 65 15.63 3.59 -2.02
C ARG A 65 15.53 4.86 -2.84
N ALA A 66 14.56 4.96 -3.74
CA ALA A 66 14.31 6.14 -4.54
C ALA A 66 13.89 7.35 -3.71
N LEU A 67 13.20 7.16 -2.58
CA LEU A 67 12.69 8.25 -1.73
C LEU A 67 13.79 9.22 -1.26
N ARG A 68 15.03 8.74 -1.07
CA ARG A 68 16.15 9.61 -0.67
C ARG A 68 16.62 10.58 -1.77
N HIS A 69 16.22 10.30 -3.01
CA HIS A 69 16.55 11.12 -4.19
C HIS A 69 15.33 11.84 -4.75
N TYR A 70 14.18 11.65 -4.10
CA TYR A 70 12.94 12.24 -4.56
C TYR A 70 12.83 13.69 -4.11
N GLU A 71 12.83 14.58 -5.07
CA GLU A 71 12.44 15.96 -4.88
C GLU A 71 10.97 16.09 -5.31
N ALA A 72 10.13 16.49 -4.36
CA ALA A 72 8.71 16.68 -4.66
C ALA A 72 8.58 17.82 -5.70
N PRO A 73 7.91 17.60 -6.84
CA PRO A 73 7.61 18.70 -7.74
C PRO A 73 6.67 19.70 -7.05
N PRO A 74 6.57 20.93 -7.58
CA PRO A 74 5.53 21.85 -7.13
C PRO A 74 4.18 21.16 -7.18
N LEU A 75 3.40 21.33 -6.12
CA LEU A 75 2.07 20.73 -6.05
C LEU A 75 1.15 21.50 -7.01
N GLU A 76 0.75 20.84 -8.08
CA GLU A 76 -0.29 21.31 -8.98
C GLU A 76 -1.61 20.62 -8.63
N SER A 77 -2.74 21.28 -8.93
CA SER A 77 -4.04 20.66 -8.73
C SER A 77 -4.24 19.46 -9.66
N VAL A 78 -4.90 18.43 -9.16
CA VAL A 78 -5.37 17.29 -9.96
C VAL A 78 -6.69 17.67 -10.58
N ARG A 79 -6.71 17.84 -11.92
CA ARG A 79 -7.88 18.28 -12.69
C ARG A 79 -8.84 17.14 -13.02
N ALA A 80 -8.32 15.92 -13.11
CA ALA A 80 -9.16 14.77 -13.37
C ALA A 80 -10.10 14.51 -12.18
N PRO A 81 -11.38 14.17 -12.41
CA PRO A 81 -12.26 13.70 -11.35
C PRO A 81 -11.59 12.58 -10.56
N THR A 82 -11.55 12.73 -9.25
CA THR A 82 -10.75 11.85 -8.38
C THR A 82 -11.61 11.32 -7.24
N ARG A 83 -11.61 10.01 -7.06
CA ARG A 83 -12.21 9.36 -5.88
C ARG A 83 -11.13 8.74 -5.02
N ILE A 84 -11.05 9.16 -3.76
CA ILE A 84 -10.18 8.57 -2.74
C ILE A 84 -11.00 7.55 -1.95
N VAL A 85 -10.48 6.32 -1.86
CA VAL A 85 -11.09 5.24 -1.07
C VAL A 85 -10.13 4.88 0.06
N TRP A 86 -10.57 5.00 1.32
CA TRP A 86 -9.70 4.91 2.49
C TRP A 86 -10.25 4.00 3.59
N GLY A 87 -9.39 3.18 4.20
CA GLY A 87 -9.70 2.42 5.40
C GLY A 87 -9.28 3.19 6.66
N ASP A 88 -10.21 3.41 7.57
CA ASP A 88 -9.99 4.26 8.76
C ASP A 88 -9.05 3.62 9.79
N HIS A 89 -8.90 2.30 9.74
CA HIS A 89 -7.97 1.56 10.58
C HIS A 89 -6.58 1.35 9.93
N ASP A 90 -6.21 2.18 8.94
CA ASP A 90 -4.90 2.11 8.31
C ASP A 90 -3.79 2.36 9.35
N GLN A 91 -2.94 1.35 9.56
CA GLN A 91 -1.82 1.42 10.50
C GLN A 91 -0.50 1.83 9.82
N ALA A 92 -0.46 1.86 8.50
CA ALA A 92 0.72 2.25 7.72
C ALA A 92 0.75 3.75 7.45
N LEU A 93 -0.39 4.31 7.08
CA LEU A 93 -0.57 5.73 6.78
C LEU A 93 -1.47 6.38 7.85
N VAL A 94 -1.43 7.69 7.94
CA VAL A 94 -2.28 8.45 8.88
C VAL A 94 -3.58 8.87 8.19
N PRO A 95 -4.74 8.77 8.85
CA PRO A 95 -6.04 9.02 8.23
C PRO A 95 -6.22 10.43 7.67
N GLU A 96 -5.49 11.41 8.23
CA GLU A 96 -5.50 12.80 7.81
C GLU A 96 -4.96 12.98 6.39
N MET A 97 -4.11 12.05 5.91
CA MET A 97 -3.60 12.08 4.53
C MET A 97 -4.70 11.98 3.49
N ALA A 98 -5.78 11.24 3.77
CA ALA A 98 -6.90 11.10 2.84
C ALA A 98 -7.57 12.45 2.58
N SER A 99 -7.89 13.19 3.65
CA SER A 99 -8.51 14.51 3.55
C SER A 99 -7.55 15.54 2.95
N ALA A 100 -6.28 15.54 3.38
CA ALA A 100 -5.27 16.44 2.83
C ALA A 100 -5.01 16.20 1.33
N SER A 101 -5.05 14.93 0.87
CA SER A 101 -4.92 14.63 -0.56
C SER A 101 -6.09 15.16 -1.38
N LEU A 102 -7.30 15.19 -0.79
CA LEU A 102 -8.49 15.72 -1.46
C LEU A 102 -8.39 17.22 -1.76
N GLU A 103 -7.68 17.98 -0.91
CA GLU A 103 -7.46 19.43 -1.10
C GLU A 103 -6.71 19.77 -2.40
N TYR A 104 -5.98 18.80 -2.97
CA TYR A 104 -5.31 18.96 -4.26
C TYR A 104 -6.15 18.58 -5.47
N CYS A 105 -7.39 18.10 -5.27
CA CYS A 105 -8.28 17.69 -6.35
C CYS A 105 -9.27 18.82 -6.65
N GLU A 106 -9.35 19.25 -7.93
CA GLU A 106 -10.35 20.25 -8.37
C GLU A 106 -11.77 19.68 -8.25
N GLU A 107 -11.92 18.41 -8.58
CA GLU A 107 -13.14 17.65 -8.45
C GLU A 107 -12.83 16.30 -7.79
N GLY A 108 -13.13 16.19 -6.49
CA GLY A 108 -12.76 15.00 -5.72
C GLY A 108 -13.79 14.62 -4.67
N ASP A 109 -13.92 13.33 -4.41
CA ASP A 109 -14.68 12.81 -3.28
C ASP A 109 -13.90 11.76 -2.47
N LEU A 110 -14.26 11.60 -1.20
CA LEU A 110 -13.62 10.69 -0.26
C LEU A 110 -14.63 9.70 0.30
N ARG A 111 -14.37 8.40 0.06
CA ARG A 111 -15.15 7.28 0.64
C ARG A 111 -14.33 6.63 1.75
N ARG A 112 -14.79 6.76 2.99
CA ARG A 112 -14.15 6.16 4.16
C ARG A 112 -14.87 4.87 4.57
N TYR A 113 -14.09 3.89 5.00
CA TYR A 113 -14.56 2.61 5.51
C TYR A 113 -14.00 2.39 6.90
N ASP A 114 -14.87 2.51 7.91
CA ASP A 114 -14.56 2.45 9.34
C ASP A 114 -14.20 1.03 9.84
N ASP A 115 -14.42 0.02 9.00
CA ASP A 115 -14.12 -1.38 9.27
C ASP A 115 -12.92 -1.91 8.44
N ALA A 116 -12.22 -1.03 7.71
CA ALA A 116 -11.14 -1.41 6.81
C ALA A 116 -9.78 -0.88 7.25
N THR A 117 -8.73 -1.64 6.91
CA THR A 117 -7.33 -1.30 7.17
C THR A 117 -6.61 -0.81 5.91
N HIS A 118 -5.27 -0.78 5.95
CA HIS A 118 -4.41 -0.56 4.77
C HIS A 118 -4.70 -1.55 3.63
N TRP A 119 -5.26 -2.70 3.94
CA TRP A 119 -5.55 -3.78 3.01
C TRP A 119 -6.99 -3.77 2.48
N LEU A 120 -7.62 -2.60 2.49
CA LEU A 120 -9.00 -2.37 2.06
C LEU A 120 -9.39 -3.13 0.77
N THR A 121 -8.52 -3.16 -0.24
CA THR A 121 -8.78 -3.86 -1.51
C THR A 121 -8.87 -5.37 -1.36
N HIS A 122 -8.22 -5.93 -0.34
CA HIS A 122 -8.29 -7.35 -0.01
C HIS A 122 -9.44 -7.68 0.94
N GLU A 123 -9.76 -6.76 1.83
CA GLU A 123 -10.79 -6.90 2.86
C GLU A 123 -12.19 -6.72 2.29
N HIS A 124 -12.37 -5.69 1.46
CA HIS A 124 -13.66 -5.29 0.90
C HIS A 124 -13.65 -5.13 -0.64
N PRO A 125 -13.24 -6.16 -1.42
CA PRO A 125 -13.11 -6.05 -2.87
C PRO A 125 -14.43 -5.65 -3.55
N GLY A 126 -15.56 -6.11 -3.03
CA GLY A 126 -16.89 -5.76 -3.54
C GLY A 126 -17.22 -4.28 -3.38
N ARG A 127 -16.94 -3.71 -2.20
CA ARG A 127 -17.18 -2.27 -1.93
C ARG A 127 -16.24 -1.38 -2.75
N VAL A 128 -14.98 -1.77 -2.89
CA VAL A 128 -14.00 -1.04 -3.72
C VAL A 128 -14.42 -1.08 -5.20
N ARG A 129 -14.85 -2.26 -5.68
CA ARG A 129 -15.36 -2.40 -7.05
C ARG A 129 -16.59 -1.51 -7.28
N ALA A 130 -17.54 -1.48 -6.35
CA ALA A 130 -18.73 -0.63 -6.47
C ALA A 130 -18.34 0.85 -6.55
N ALA A 131 -17.46 1.31 -5.64
CA ALA A 131 -16.97 2.69 -5.65
C ALA A 131 -16.25 3.05 -6.96
N LEU A 132 -15.48 2.10 -7.53
CA LEU A 132 -14.81 2.29 -8.82
C LEU A 132 -15.83 2.42 -9.97
N LEU A 133 -16.84 1.54 -10.04
CA LEU A 133 -17.85 1.58 -11.09
C LEU A 133 -18.67 2.87 -11.02
N GLU A 134 -19.13 3.28 -9.84
CA GLU A 134 -19.80 4.55 -9.63
C GLU A 134 -18.98 5.76 -10.14
N HIS A 135 -17.65 5.71 -9.91
CA HIS A 135 -16.77 6.79 -10.35
C HIS A 135 -16.57 6.83 -11.86
N LEU A 136 -16.56 5.68 -12.51
CA LEU A 136 -16.38 5.59 -13.97
C LEU A 136 -17.67 5.88 -14.76
N GLU A 137 -18.82 5.81 -14.10
CA GLU A 137 -20.14 6.07 -14.69
C GLU A 137 -20.63 7.52 -14.46
N ALA A 138 -19.92 8.27 -13.62
CA ALA A 138 -20.24 9.66 -13.28
C ALA A 138 -19.66 10.64 -14.31
#